data_66d635776a7d72e999d351476211d739
#
_entry.id   66d635776a7d72e999d351476211d739
#
_cell.length_a   1.000
_cell.length_b   1.000
_cell.length_c   1.000
_cell.angle_alpha   90.00
_cell.angle_beta   90.00
_cell.angle_gamma   90.00
#
_symmetry.space_group_name_H-M   'P 1'
#
loop_
_entity.id
_entity.type
_entity.pdbx_description
1 polymer ?
#
loop_
_entity_poly.entity_id
_entity_poly.type
_entity_poly.pdbx_seq_one_letter_code
_entity_poly.pdbx_strand_id
1 'polypeptide(L)'
;MKIVSWNVNGIRARIDHIVAWIEENQPDVLALQETKVVDELFPHEPFEAMSYVVETFGQKSYNGVANITKNRSEHTSKGITGFDDPQTRVISTTHDGIRVVNVYVPNGQAVGTEKFLYKLEWLNHLKIMLDNDLKEYPKMVVLGDFNIAPSDEDIHDPDEWKDKILCSDQERSALEEILSLGFHDSFRLFEKGSGFHSWWDYRAAAYRRGLGLRIDLLLASEELKSACKKGYIDEKPRGLEKPSDHTPVVIEIS
;
A
#
# COMPACT_ATOMS: atom_id res chain seq x y z
N MET A 1 4.83 4.37 16.96
CA MET A 1 4.34 3.23 16.13
C MET A 1 4.99 3.32 14.75
N LYS A 2 5.61 2.23 14.26
CA LYS A 2 6.17 2.13 12.89
C LYS A 2 5.22 1.32 12.03
N ILE A 3 4.65 1.96 11.00
CA ILE A 3 3.69 1.36 10.07
C ILE A 3 4.32 1.32 8.68
N VAL A 4 4.18 0.18 7.99
CA VAL A 4 4.87 -0.11 6.74
C VAL A 4 3.90 -0.68 5.72
N SER A 5 4.04 -0.25 4.47
CA SER A 5 3.39 -0.85 3.31
C SER A 5 4.42 -1.50 2.40
N TRP A 6 4.15 -2.70 1.92
CA TRP A 6 5.00 -3.38 0.95
C TRP A 6 4.21 -4.31 0.04
N ASN A 7 4.11 -4.00 -1.24
CA ASN A 7 3.67 -4.95 -2.24
C ASN A 7 4.80 -5.98 -2.47
N VAL A 8 4.56 -7.23 -2.12
CA VAL A 8 5.59 -8.28 -2.14
C VAL A 8 5.57 -9.13 -3.41
N ASN A 9 4.60 -8.89 -4.31
CA ASN A 9 4.47 -9.62 -5.57
C ASN A 9 4.62 -11.14 -5.42
N GLY A 10 3.90 -11.71 -4.42
CA GLY A 10 3.91 -13.12 -4.07
C GLY A 10 4.70 -13.44 -2.81
N ILE A 11 3.97 -13.64 -1.68
CA ILE A 11 4.53 -13.88 -0.35
C ILE A 11 5.53 -15.03 -0.30
N ARG A 12 5.21 -16.17 -0.94
CA ARG A 12 6.06 -17.37 -0.89
C ARG A 12 7.44 -17.16 -1.52
N ALA A 13 7.53 -16.33 -2.56
CA ALA A 13 8.77 -16.08 -3.26
C ALA A 13 9.65 -15.03 -2.56
N ARG A 14 9.11 -14.30 -1.59
CA ARG A 14 9.76 -13.18 -0.89
C ARG A 14 9.80 -13.37 0.63
N ILE A 15 9.39 -14.54 1.12
CA ILE A 15 9.28 -14.80 2.56
C ILE A 15 10.57 -14.50 3.30
N ASP A 16 11.73 -14.96 2.78
CA ASP A 16 13.02 -14.74 3.40
C ASP A 16 13.40 -13.25 3.44
N HIS A 17 13.06 -12.48 2.40
CA HIS A 17 13.28 -11.04 2.37
C HIS A 17 12.43 -10.32 3.41
N ILE A 18 11.15 -10.73 3.56
CA ILE A 18 10.22 -10.12 4.50
C ILE A 18 10.65 -10.40 5.93
N VAL A 19 10.99 -11.65 6.24
CA VAL A 19 11.47 -12.07 7.56
C VAL A 19 12.74 -11.30 7.95
N ALA A 20 13.75 -11.28 7.08
CA ALA A 20 14.99 -10.55 7.33
C ALA A 20 14.73 -9.04 7.52
N TRP A 21 13.81 -8.47 6.74
CA TRP A 21 13.44 -7.06 6.87
C TRP A 21 12.74 -6.76 8.20
N ILE A 22 11.82 -7.65 8.65
CA ILE A 22 11.15 -7.53 9.96
C ILE A 22 12.17 -7.61 11.09
N GLU A 23 13.13 -8.55 11.04
CA GLU A 23 14.18 -8.70 12.05
C GLU A 23 15.03 -7.43 12.19
N GLU A 24 15.40 -6.79 11.08
CA GLU A 24 16.18 -5.55 11.08
C GLU A 24 15.36 -4.35 11.54
N ASN A 25 14.11 -4.22 11.10
CA ASN A 25 13.33 -2.98 11.19
C ASN A 25 12.26 -2.96 12.29
N GLN A 26 11.84 -4.13 12.79
CA GLN A 26 10.90 -4.31 13.90
C GLN A 26 9.61 -3.44 13.76
N PRO A 27 8.86 -3.50 12.62
CA PRO A 27 7.65 -2.71 12.45
C PRO A 27 6.58 -3.09 13.49
N ASP A 28 5.72 -2.15 13.85
CA ASP A 28 4.55 -2.46 14.67
C ASP A 28 3.41 -3.00 13.81
N VAL A 29 3.28 -2.49 12.58
CA VAL A 29 2.36 -2.97 11.54
C VAL A 29 3.10 -3.04 10.20
N LEU A 30 3.09 -4.21 9.58
CA LEU A 30 3.55 -4.43 8.20
C LEU A 30 2.36 -4.89 7.36
N ALA A 31 1.91 -4.02 6.46
CA ALA A 31 0.83 -4.26 5.53
C ALA A 31 1.39 -4.74 4.18
N LEU A 32 1.01 -5.93 3.77
CA LEU A 32 1.45 -6.56 2.53
C LEU A 32 0.35 -6.53 1.48
N GLN A 33 0.73 -6.31 0.22
CA GLN A 33 -0.14 -6.43 -0.94
C GLN A 33 0.42 -7.48 -1.91
N GLU A 34 -0.43 -8.00 -2.77
CA GLU A 34 -0.12 -9.07 -3.72
C GLU A 34 0.47 -10.32 -3.06
N THR A 35 -0.17 -10.82 -2.02
CA THR A 35 0.26 -12.06 -1.34
C THR A 35 0.11 -13.28 -2.26
N LYS A 36 -0.85 -13.27 -3.21
CA LYS A 36 -1.09 -14.28 -4.26
C LYS A 36 -1.32 -15.69 -3.73
N VAL A 37 -1.87 -15.81 -2.54
CA VAL A 37 -2.15 -17.08 -1.87
C VAL A 37 -3.46 -16.99 -1.10
N VAL A 38 -4.20 -18.10 -1.02
CA VAL A 38 -5.40 -18.21 -0.16
C VAL A 38 -5.01 -18.21 1.31
N ASP A 39 -5.91 -17.83 2.19
CA ASP A 39 -5.64 -17.66 3.64
C ASP A 39 -5.06 -18.95 4.26
N GLU A 40 -5.58 -20.13 3.91
CA GLU A 40 -5.15 -21.42 4.45
C GLU A 40 -3.72 -21.82 4.05
N LEU A 41 -3.18 -21.20 3.01
CA LEU A 41 -1.84 -21.49 2.49
C LEU A 41 -0.86 -20.33 2.72
N PHE A 42 -1.27 -19.32 3.45
CA PHE A 42 -0.38 -18.23 3.84
C PHE A 42 0.69 -18.73 4.83
N PRO A 43 1.97 -18.37 4.68
CA PRO A 43 3.05 -18.84 5.56
C PRO A 43 3.02 -18.10 6.92
N HIS A 44 2.20 -18.55 7.86
CA HIS A 44 2.06 -17.93 9.19
C HIS A 44 3.27 -18.16 10.10
N GLU A 45 3.83 -19.39 10.07
CA GLU A 45 4.85 -19.86 11.02
C GLU A 45 6.06 -18.92 11.19
N PRO A 46 6.69 -18.37 10.13
CA PRO A 46 7.84 -17.48 10.29
C PRO A 46 7.51 -16.20 11.08
N PHE A 47 6.30 -15.66 10.93
CA PHE A 47 5.86 -14.45 11.63
C PHE A 47 5.48 -14.74 13.08
N GLU A 48 4.79 -15.83 13.33
CA GLU A 48 4.42 -16.30 14.69
C GLU A 48 5.68 -16.61 15.52
N ALA A 49 6.70 -17.19 14.91
CA ALA A 49 7.99 -17.42 15.56
C ALA A 49 8.67 -16.12 16.03
N MET A 50 8.40 -15.00 15.36
CA MET A 50 8.85 -13.66 15.74
C MET A 50 7.85 -12.93 16.66
N SER A 51 6.82 -13.63 17.16
CA SER A 51 5.74 -13.08 17.98
C SER A 51 4.85 -12.03 17.28
N TYR A 52 4.70 -12.12 15.97
CA TYR A 52 3.74 -11.34 15.22
C TYR A 52 2.42 -12.07 15.03
N VAL A 53 1.33 -11.33 15.00
CA VAL A 53 0.00 -11.79 14.62
C VAL A 53 -0.22 -11.52 13.15
N VAL A 54 -0.82 -12.45 12.42
CA VAL A 54 -1.07 -12.35 10.99
C VAL A 54 -2.56 -12.36 10.71
N GLU A 55 -3.06 -11.36 10.02
CA GLU A 55 -4.41 -11.30 9.51
C GLU A 55 -4.37 -11.19 7.99
N THR A 56 -5.11 -12.07 7.30
CA THR A 56 -5.05 -12.23 5.85
C THR A 56 -6.40 -12.08 5.20
N PHE A 57 -6.41 -11.61 3.97
CA PHE A 57 -7.54 -11.69 3.05
C PHE A 57 -6.99 -12.03 1.67
N GLY A 58 -6.87 -13.34 1.42
CA GLY A 58 -6.16 -13.87 0.27
C GLY A 58 -7.07 -14.54 -0.76
N GLN A 59 -6.58 -14.66 -1.99
CA GLN A 59 -7.19 -15.47 -3.05
C GLN A 59 -6.11 -16.17 -3.87
N LYS A 60 -6.51 -17.18 -4.62
CA LYS A 60 -5.59 -18.02 -5.41
C LYS A 60 -4.97 -17.21 -6.55
N SER A 61 -3.65 -17.23 -6.66
CA SER A 61 -2.83 -16.74 -7.79
C SER A 61 -2.75 -15.24 -7.99
N TYR A 62 -3.72 -14.46 -7.56
CA TYR A 62 -3.80 -13.01 -7.75
C TYR A 62 -4.17 -12.30 -6.46
N ASN A 63 -3.95 -10.96 -6.42
CA ASN A 63 -4.37 -10.11 -5.32
C ASN A 63 -3.89 -10.63 -3.94
N GLY A 64 -4.70 -10.42 -2.91
CA GLY A 64 -4.40 -10.79 -1.55
C GLY A 64 -3.67 -9.70 -0.78
N VAL A 65 -4.20 -9.39 0.39
CA VAL A 65 -3.62 -8.44 1.35
C VAL A 65 -3.45 -9.12 2.71
N ALA A 66 -2.46 -8.67 3.47
CA ALA A 66 -2.24 -9.17 4.83
C ALA A 66 -1.69 -8.06 5.71
N ASN A 67 -2.09 -8.05 6.99
CA ASN A 67 -1.49 -7.23 8.03
C ASN A 67 -0.76 -8.13 9.01
N ILE A 68 0.54 -7.87 9.21
CA ILE A 68 1.44 -8.56 10.14
C ILE A 68 1.76 -7.57 11.25
N THR A 69 1.37 -7.88 12.49
CA THR A 69 1.32 -6.90 13.57
C THR A 69 1.87 -7.45 14.88
N LYS A 70 2.53 -6.62 15.69
CA LYS A 70 3.02 -7.04 17.01
C LYS A 70 1.89 -7.40 17.98
N ASN A 71 0.80 -6.66 17.92
CA ASN A 71 -0.35 -6.85 18.79
C ASN A 71 -1.58 -7.30 17.98
N ARG A 72 -2.44 -8.11 18.58
CA ARG A 72 -3.72 -8.48 17.97
C ARG A 72 -4.56 -7.22 17.71
N SER A 73 -5.25 -7.20 16.58
CA SER A 73 -6.18 -6.13 16.25
C SER A 73 -7.37 -6.07 17.22
N GLU A 74 -7.77 -4.86 17.59
CA GLU A 74 -9.00 -4.59 18.35
C GLU A 74 -10.24 -4.82 17.48
N HIS A 75 -10.16 -4.51 16.20
CA HIS A 75 -11.22 -4.72 15.22
C HIS A 75 -10.64 -4.94 13.81
N THR A 76 -11.10 -6.00 13.15
CA THR A 76 -10.70 -6.36 11.79
C THR A 76 -11.90 -6.39 10.86
N SER A 77 -11.75 -5.82 9.65
CA SER A 77 -12.73 -5.95 8.57
C SER A 77 -12.03 -6.24 7.24
N LYS A 78 -12.75 -6.94 6.33
CA LYS A 78 -12.24 -7.37 5.03
C LYS A 78 -13.16 -6.85 3.92
N GLY A 79 -12.55 -6.41 2.81
CA GLY A 79 -13.27 -5.82 1.68
C GLY A 79 -13.69 -4.36 1.90
N ILE A 80 -14.40 -3.80 0.94
CA ILE A 80 -14.98 -2.46 1.00
C ILE A 80 -16.43 -2.58 1.44
N THR A 81 -16.78 -1.96 2.57
CA THR A 81 -18.15 -1.97 3.09
C THR A 81 -19.12 -1.38 2.07
N GLY A 82 -20.17 -2.15 1.74
CA GLY A 82 -21.19 -1.72 0.77
C GLY A 82 -20.82 -1.94 -0.69
N PHE A 83 -19.70 -2.61 -0.98
CA PHE A 83 -19.28 -2.98 -2.33
C PHE A 83 -18.97 -4.49 -2.39
N ASP A 84 -19.78 -5.23 -3.13
CA ASP A 84 -19.61 -6.67 -3.30
C ASP A 84 -18.56 -6.95 -4.39
N ASP A 85 -17.29 -6.90 -3.98
CA ASP A 85 -16.14 -7.17 -4.86
C ASP A 85 -15.60 -8.58 -4.58
N PRO A 86 -15.54 -9.47 -5.58
CA PRO A 86 -14.98 -10.81 -5.40
C PRO A 86 -13.46 -10.82 -5.21
N GLN A 87 -12.78 -9.68 -5.37
CA GLN A 87 -11.34 -9.58 -5.26
C GLN A 87 -10.91 -9.18 -3.86
N THR A 88 -9.88 -9.85 -3.35
CA THR A 88 -9.34 -9.65 -2.00
C THR A 88 -8.28 -8.53 -2.00
N ARG A 89 -8.72 -7.28 -1.86
CA ARG A 89 -7.89 -6.10 -2.04
C ARG A 89 -7.84 -5.14 -0.85
N VAL A 90 -8.68 -5.35 0.17
CA VAL A 90 -8.73 -4.49 1.35
C VAL A 90 -8.82 -5.31 2.62
N ILE A 91 -7.94 -5.01 3.58
CA ILE A 91 -8.06 -5.47 4.96
C ILE A 91 -7.79 -4.30 5.90
N SER A 92 -8.66 -4.10 6.86
CA SER A 92 -8.51 -3.03 7.84
C SER A 92 -8.37 -3.61 9.24
N THR A 93 -7.40 -3.12 10.00
CA THR A 93 -7.14 -3.52 11.39
C THR A 93 -6.99 -2.28 12.27
N THR A 94 -7.32 -2.41 13.56
CA THR A 94 -7.20 -1.30 14.52
C THR A 94 -6.21 -1.69 15.62
N HIS A 95 -5.23 -0.83 15.89
CA HIS A 95 -4.17 -1.04 16.87
C HIS A 95 -3.90 0.25 17.64
N ASP A 96 -3.99 0.20 18.97
CA ASP A 96 -3.81 1.36 19.86
C ASP A 96 -4.67 2.57 19.44
N GLY A 97 -5.91 2.28 19.00
CA GLY A 97 -6.86 3.28 18.53
C GLY A 97 -6.55 3.90 17.15
N ILE A 98 -5.55 3.38 16.42
CA ILE A 98 -5.24 3.76 15.05
C ILE A 98 -5.81 2.71 14.08
N ARG A 99 -6.68 3.16 13.17
CA ARG A 99 -7.20 2.33 12.08
C ARG A 99 -6.19 2.28 10.92
N VAL A 100 -5.77 1.09 10.54
CA VAL A 100 -4.88 0.84 9.41
C VAL A 100 -5.67 0.15 8.31
N VAL A 101 -5.87 0.84 7.19
CA VAL A 101 -6.60 0.35 6.02
C VAL A 101 -5.59 0.00 4.94
N ASN A 102 -5.32 -1.29 4.77
CA ASN A 102 -4.41 -1.82 3.76
C ASN A 102 -5.16 -2.06 2.46
N VAL A 103 -4.72 -1.39 1.40
CA VAL A 103 -5.36 -1.43 0.08
C VAL A 103 -4.40 -1.92 -1.01
N TYR A 104 -4.93 -2.72 -1.93
CA TYR A 104 -4.31 -3.03 -3.21
C TYR A 104 -5.24 -2.55 -4.33
N VAL A 105 -5.06 -1.31 -4.76
CA VAL A 105 -5.89 -0.68 -5.80
C VAL A 105 -5.74 -1.42 -7.13
N PRO A 106 -6.82 -1.70 -7.88
CA PRO A 106 -6.71 -2.31 -9.20
C PRO A 106 -5.75 -1.55 -10.12
N ASN A 107 -4.90 -2.26 -10.87
CA ASN A 107 -3.99 -1.62 -11.82
C ASN A 107 -4.72 -0.87 -12.94
N GLY A 108 -5.82 -1.43 -13.47
CA GLY A 108 -6.63 -0.80 -14.53
C GLY A 108 -6.16 -1.13 -15.95
N GLN A 109 -5.03 -1.78 -16.14
CA GLN A 109 -4.43 -2.23 -17.39
C GLN A 109 -4.09 -1.11 -18.39
N ALA A 110 -5.08 -0.37 -18.90
CA ALA A 110 -4.91 0.76 -19.81
C ALA A 110 -6.10 1.71 -19.71
N VAL A 111 -5.85 3.01 -19.87
CA VAL A 111 -6.88 4.06 -19.86
C VAL A 111 -7.98 3.75 -20.89
N GLY A 112 -9.24 3.92 -20.48
CA GLY A 112 -10.42 3.70 -21.32
C GLY A 112 -10.88 2.23 -21.45
N THR A 113 -10.21 1.27 -20.82
CA THR A 113 -10.64 -0.14 -20.80
C THR A 113 -11.68 -0.39 -19.71
N GLU A 114 -12.39 -1.54 -19.79
CA GLU A 114 -13.32 -1.97 -18.72
C GLU A 114 -12.62 -2.11 -17.37
N LYS A 115 -11.35 -2.56 -17.35
CA LYS A 115 -10.56 -2.65 -16.11
C LYS A 115 -10.19 -1.29 -15.55
N PHE A 116 -10.04 -0.29 -16.40
CA PHE A 116 -9.82 1.07 -15.96
C PHE A 116 -11.10 1.67 -15.33
N LEU A 117 -12.25 1.44 -15.95
CA LEU A 117 -13.54 1.87 -15.39
C LEU A 117 -13.81 1.19 -14.03
N TYR A 118 -13.53 -0.12 -13.94
CA TYR A 118 -13.58 -0.84 -12.66
C TYR A 118 -12.65 -0.22 -11.60
N LYS A 119 -11.43 0.18 -11.95
CA LYS A 119 -10.52 0.87 -11.03
C LYS A 119 -11.12 2.16 -10.49
N LEU A 120 -11.71 2.99 -11.36
CA LEU A 120 -12.31 4.25 -10.95
C LEU A 120 -13.55 4.04 -10.06
N GLU A 121 -14.40 3.07 -10.40
CA GLU A 121 -15.54 2.67 -9.57
C GLU A 121 -15.08 2.16 -8.19
N TRP A 122 -14.06 1.32 -8.17
CA TRP A 122 -13.46 0.77 -6.96
C TRP A 122 -12.93 1.88 -6.04
N LEU A 123 -12.21 2.87 -6.59
CA LEU A 123 -11.70 4.04 -5.86
C LEU A 123 -12.84 4.89 -5.27
N ASN A 124 -13.94 5.05 -6.01
CA ASN A 124 -15.12 5.76 -5.50
C ASN A 124 -15.76 5.02 -4.31
N HIS A 125 -15.88 3.68 -4.38
CA HIS A 125 -16.38 2.89 -3.25
C HIS A 125 -15.42 2.92 -2.06
N LEU A 126 -14.11 2.87 -2.30
CA LEU A 126 -13.11 3.06 -1.25
C LEU A 126 -13.28 4.42 -0.56
N LYS A 127 -13.41 5.50 -1.32
CA LYS A 127 -13.64 6.85 -0.78
C LYS A 127 -14.88 6.91 0.12
N ILE A 128 -16.01 6.32 -0.32
CA ILE A 128 -17.24 6.29 0.47
C ILE A 128 -17.04 5.52 1.78
N MET A 129 -16.36 4.38 1.75
CA MET A 129 -16.01 3.62 2.95
C MET A 129 -15.15 4.45 3.91
N LEU A 130 -14.10 5.10 3.39
CA LEU A 130 -13.19 5.92 4.20
C LEU A 130 -13.88 7.12 4.85
N ASP A 131 -14.80 7.81 4.13
CA ASP A 131 -15.59 8.91 4.68
C ASP A 131 -16.48 8.44 5.84
N ASN A 132 -17.02 7.24 5.77
CA ASN A 132 -17.80 6.66 6.85
C ASN A 132 -16.93 6.19 8.01
N ASP A 133 -15.84 5.50 7.72
CA ASP A 133 -14.91 4.98 8.73
C ASP A 133 -14.22 6.10 9.52
N LEU A 134 -13.92 7.25 8.91
CA LEU A 134 -13.34 8.42 9.61
C LEU A 134 -14.22 8.96 10.75
N LYS A 135 -15.54 8.76 10.68
CA LYS A 135 -16.50 9.18 11.74
C LYS A 135 -16.34 8.32 13.00
N GLU A 136 -15.96 7.07 12.84
CA GLU A 136 -15.73 6.11 13.94
C GLU A 136 -14.26 6.04 14.33
N TYR A 137 -13.35 6.12 13.34
CA TYR A 137 -11.90 6.00 13.49
C TYR A 137 -11.18 7.26 12.98
N PRO A 138 -11.22 8.39 13.70
CA PRO A 138 -10.61 9.64 13.23
C PRO A 138 -9.10 9.56 13.08
N LYS A 139 -8.43 8.66 13.82
CA LYS A 139 -7.02 8.33 13.67
C LYS A 139 -6.86 7.17 12.69
N MET A 140 -6.59 7.47 11.43
CA MET A 140 -6.55 6.48 10.35
C MET A 140 -5.32 6.64 9.48
N VAL A 141 -4.73 5.51 9.08
CA VAL A 141 -3.72 5.42 8.02
C VAL A 141 -4.28 4.53 6.92
N VAL A 142 -4.47 5.09 5.72
CA VAL A 142 -4.76 4.32 4.51
C VAL A 142 -3.45 4.10 3.78
N LEU A 143 -3.09 2.86 3.53
CA LEU A 143 -1.79 2.55 2.96
C LEU A 143 -1.88 1.40 1.97
N GLY A 144 -0.93 1.33 1.08
CA GLY A 144 -0.84 0.22 0.13
C GLY A 144 -0.28 0.63 -1.22
N ASP A 145 -0.41 -0.29 -2.16
CA ASP A 145 -0.17 -0.05 -3.58
C ASP A 145 -1.43 0.59 -4.19
N PHE A 146 -1.35 1.89 -4.41
CA PHE A 146 -2.44 2.67 -5.01
C PHE A 146 -2.51 2.53 -6.52
N ASN A 147 -1.43 2.01 -7.14
CA ASN A 147 -1.32 1.99 -8.60
C ASN A 147 -1.60 3.36 -9.24
N ILE A 148 -1.27 4.45 -8.54
CA ILE A 148 -1.39 5.84 -8.99
C ILE A 148 -0.16 6.62 -8.54
N ALA A 149 0.52 7.28 -9.48
CA ALA A 149 1.53 8.29 -9.17
C ALA A 149 0.83 9.64 -8.92
N PRO A 150 0.90 10.20 -7.70
CA PRO A 150 0.13 11.38 -7.33
C PRO A 150 0.42 12.62 -8.18
N SER A 151 1.66 12.81 -8.58
CA SER A 151 2.11 13.97 -9.34
C SER A 151 3.27 13.63 -10.29
N ASP A 152 3.69 14.59 -11.09
CA ASP A 152 4.84 14.43 -11.98
C ASP A 152 6.16 14.30 -11.20
N GLU A 153 6.24 14.79 -9.97
CA GLU A 153 7.39 14.57 -9.08
C GLU A 153 7.58 13.09 -8.68
N ASP A 154 6.54 12.28 -8.84
CA ASP A 154 6.49 10.86 -8.48
C ASP A 154 6.86 9.92 -9.64
N ILE A 155 7.30 10.49 -10.76
CA ILE A 155 7.55 9.79 -12.02
C ILE A 155 8.95 10.13 -12.53
N HIS A 156 9.70 9.12 -13.00
CA HIS A 156 11.04 9.34 -13.55
C HIS A 156 11.05 10.13 -14.85
N ASP A 157 10.01 10.01 -15.67
CA ASP A 157 9.84 10.72 -16.95
C ASP A 157 8.35 11.06 -17.14
N PRO A 158 7.90 12.26 -16.72
CA PRO A 158 6.50 12.67 -16.82
C PRO A 158 6.00 12.75 -18.27
N ASP A 159 6.84 13.11 -19.22
CA ASP A 159 6.46 13.20 -20.64
C ASP A 159 6.19 11.81 -21.23
N GLU A 160 7.01 10.80 -20.85
CA GLU A 160 6.79 9.41 -21.26
C GLU A 160 5.49 8.85 -20.67
N TRP A 161 5.16 9.19 -19.42
CA TRP A 161 4.00 8.63 -18.68
C TRP A 161 2.72 9.43 -18.82
N LYS A 162 2.75 10.55 -19.50
CA LYS A 162 1.58 11.41 -19.71
C LYS A 162 0.41 10.60 -20.29
N ASP A 163 -0.77 10.76 -19.68
CA ASP A 163 -2.02 10.11 -20.09
C ASP A 163 -2.00 8.56 -20.09
N LYS A 164 -0.93 7.94 -19.57
CA LYS A 164 -0.86 6.49 -19.42
C LYS A 164 -1.52 6.04 -18.10
N ILE A 165 -1.78 4.73 -18.02
CA ILE A 165 -2.21 4.08 -16.78
C ILE A 165 -1.22 4.40 -15.64
N LEU A 166 -1.67 4.49 -14.41
CA LEU A 166 -1.00 4.94 -13.19
C LEU A 166 -0.78 6.46 -13.13
N CYS A 167 -0.91 7.19 -14.23
CA CYS A 167 -0.56 8.61 -14.32
C CYS A 167 -1.64 9.48 -15.00
N SER A 168 -2.81 8.91 -15.30
CA SER A 168 -3.91 9.65 -15.94
C SER A 168 -4.56 10.67 -14.99
N ASP A 169 -5.08 11.76 -15.56
CA ASP A 169 -5.79 12.78 -14.80
C ASP A 169 -6.99 12.21 -14.03
N GLN A 170 -7.67 11.21 -14.59
CA GLN A 170 -8.82 10.56 -13.94
C GLN A 170 -8.40 9.79 -12.69
N GLU A 171 -7.25 9.09 -12.71
CA GLU A 171 -6.70 8.39 -11.56
C GLU A 171 -6.25 9.37 -10.48
N ARG A 172 -5.54 10.43 -10.87
CA ARG A 172 -5.10 11.49 -9.97
C ARG A 172 -6.29 12.22 -9.34
N SER A 173 -7.35 12.51 -10.11
CA SER A 173 -8.58 13.11 -9.58
C SER A 173 -9.26 12.21 -8.55
N ALA A 174 -9.34 10.90 -8.82
CA ALA A 174 -9.90 9.96 -7.85
C ALA A 174 -9.08 9.87 -6.55
N LEU A 175 -7.75 9.95 -6.64
CA LEU A 175 -6.87 10.02 -5.47
C LEU A 175 -7.06 11.35 -4.71
N GLU A 176 -7.16 12.47 -5.42
CA GLU A 176 -7.40 13.80 -4.82
C GLU A 176 -8.73 13.85 -4.08
N GLU A 177 -9.76 13.17 -4.57
CA GLU A 177 -11.03 13.03 -3.87
C GLU A 177 -10.89 12.28 -2.54
N ILE A 178 -9.99 11.27 -2.45
CA ILE A 178 -9.67 10.59 -1.19
C ILE A 178 -8.90 11.54 -0.27
N LEU A 179 -7.89 12.24 -0.78
CA LEU A 179 -7.12 13.22 -0.01
C LEU A 179 -8.01 14.33 0.56
N SER A 180 -9.03 14.77 -0.20
CA SER A 180 -9.98 15.80 0.22
C SER A 180 -10.82 15.44 1.45
N LEU A 181 -10.87 14.16 1.85
CA LEU A 181 -11.48 13.72 3.11
C LEU A 181 -10.67 14.12 4.35
N GLY A 182 -9.51 14.74 4.18
CA GLY A 182 -8.59 15.14 5.25
C GLY A 182 -7.40 14.20 5.42
N PHE A 183 -7.06 13.43 4.37
CA PHE A 183 -5.83 12.65 4.36
C PHE A 183 -4.64 13.44 3.81
N HIS A 184 -3.46 13.14 4.34
CA HIS A 184 -2.19 13.72 3.94
C HIS A 184 -1.23 12.61 3.51
N ASP A 185 -0.59 12.77 2.36
CA ASP A 185 0.52 11.92 1.94
C ASP A 185 1.67 12.10 2.95
N SER A 186 1.85 11.09 3.82
CA SER A 186 2.79 11.16 4.93
C SER A 186 4.25 11.24 4.48
N PHE A 187 4.60 10.66 3.32
CA PHE A 187 5.92 10.79 2.74
C PHE A 187 6.20 12.26 2.38
N ARG A 188 5.23 12.93 1.76
CA ARG A 188 5.34 14.33 1.33
C ARG A 188 5.30 15.35 2.47
N LEU A 189 5.03 14.93 3.70
CA LEU A 189 5.25 15.77 4.88
C LEU A 189 6.76 16.01 5.13
N PHE A 190 7.62 15.08 4.76
CA PHE A 190 9.06 15.09 5.04
C PHE A 190 9.91 15.28 3.79
N GLU A 191 9.57 14.64 2.69
CA GLU A 191 10.36 14.63 1.46
C GLU A 191 9.67 15.45 0.36
N LYS A 192 10.43 16.34 -0.27
CA LYS A 192 9.98 17.23 -1.35
C LYS A 192 10.77 16.96 -2.63
N GLY A 193 10.18 17.29 -3.77
CA GLY A 193 10.83 17.14 -5.08
C GLY A 193 10.72 15.74 -5.66
N SER A 194 11.44 15.50 -6.74
CA SER A 194 11.41 14.29 -7.56
C SER A 194 12.52 13.29 -7.19
N GLY A 195 12.49 12.12 -7.84
CA GLY A 195 13.55 11.11 -7.71
C GLY A 195 13.29 10.05 -6.63
N PHE A 196 12.13 10.08 -5.99
CA PHE A 196 11.72 9.08 -5.02
C PHE A 196 10.74 8.11 -5.67
N HIS A 197 11.06 6.81 -5.66
CA HIS A 197 10.24 5.78 -6.27
C HIS A 197 10.02 4.63 -5.32
N SER A 198 8.88 3.93 -5.46
CA SER A 198 8.55 2.74 -4.68
C SER A 198 8.39 1.50 -5.56
N TRP A 199 8.30 1.68 -6.89
CA TRP A 199 8.12 0.65 -7.89
C TRP A 199 9.01 0.86 -9.12
N TRP A 200 9.52 -0.25 -9.68
CA TRP A 200 10.28 -0.29 -10.95
C TRP A 200 9.96 -1.58 -11.69
N ASP A 201 9.54 -1.47 -12.96
CA ASP A 201 9.30 -2.64 -13.81
C ASP A 201 10.52 -3.59 -13.81
N TYR A 202 10.28 -4.89 -13.87
CA TYR A 202 11.37 -5.88 -14.02
C TYR A 202 12.07 -5.78 -15.37
N ARG A 203 11.33 -5.30 -16.39
CA ARG A 203 11.84 -5.17 -17.77
C ARG A 203 12.79 -4.00 -17.90
N ALA A 204 13.60 -4.05 -18.97
CA ALA A 204 14.50 -2.96 -19.38
C ALA A 204 15.51 -2.52 -18.30
N ALA A 205 15.81 -3.36 -17.31
CA ALA A 205 16.66 -3.03 -16.17
C ALA A 205 16.22 -1.73 -15.45
N ALA A 206 14.91 -1.48 -15.34
CA ALA A 206 14.34 -0.22 -14.91
C ALA A 206 14.91 0.26 -13.58
N TYR A 207 15.06 -0.62 -12.58
CA TYR A 207 15.65 -0.27 -11.29
C TYR A 207 17.08 0.30 -11.43
N ARG A 208 17.97 -0.38 -12.16
CA ARG A 208 19.35 0.10 -12.35
C ARG A 208 19.43 1.43 -13.14
N ARG A 209 18.42 1.69 -13.95
CA ARG A 209 18.32 2.91 -14.76
C ARG A 209 17.57 4.03 -14.05
N GLY A 210 17.03 3.79 -12.85
CA GLY A 210 16.23 4.76 -12.12
C GLY A 210 14.86 5.05 -12.73
N LEU A 211 14.33 4.15 -13.58
CA LEU A 211 13.05 4.33 -14.27
C LEU A 211 11.90 3.83 -13.37
N GLY A 212 11.64 4.55 -12.29
CA GLY A 212 10.65 4.18 -11.29
C GLY A 212 9.50 5.16 -11.18
N LEU A 213 8.48 4.73 -10.43
CA LEU A 213 7.34 5.53 -10.00
C LEU A 213 7.15 5.36 -8.49
N ARG A 214 6.60 6.39 -7.84
CA ARG A 214 6.10 6.27 -6.47
C ARG A 214 4.59 6.06 -6.54
N ILE A 215 4.15 4.83 -6.32
CA ILE A 215 2.74 4.40 -6.39
C ILE A 215 2.26 3.70 -5.12
N ASP A 216 3.17 3.43 -4.18
CA ASP A 216 2.85 2.94 -2.84
C ASP A 216 2.78 4.15 -1.90
N LEU A 217 1.61 4.35 -1.29
CA LEU A 217 1.33 5.55 -0.49
C LEU A 217 0.95 5.15 0.95
N LEU A 218 1.24 6.05 1.88
CA LEU A 218 0.73 6.03 3.25
C LEU A 218 0.05 7.37 3.52
N LEU A 219 -1.27 7.34 3.58
CA LEU A 219 -2.12 8.53 3.78
C LEU A 219 -2.56 8.59 5.24
N ALA A 220 -2.08 9.59 5.96
CA ALA A 220 -2.44 9.81 7.36
C ALA A 220 -3.61 10.80 7.46
N SER A 221 -4.62 10.51 8.30
CA SER A 221 -5.72 11.43 8.58
C SER A 221 -5.21 12.71 9.26
N GLU A 222 -5.99 13.79 9.22
CA GLU A 222 -5.66 15.09 9.83
C GLU A 222 -5.28 14.93 11.32
N GLU A 223 -6.01 14.05 12.04
CA GLU A 223 -5.74 13.77 13.47
C GLU A 223 -4.36 13.15 13.72
N LEU A 224 -3.78 12.47 12.73
CA LEU A 224 -2.45 11.85 12.83
C LEU A 224 -1.33 12.72 12.26
N LYS A 225 -1.64 13.75 11.48
CA LYS A 225 -0.64 14.56 10.76
C LYS A 225 0.47 15.08 11.67
N SER A 226 0.12 15.66 12.81
CA SER A 226 1.09 16.21 13.76
C SER A 226 1.86 15.14 14.54
N ALA A 227 1.31 13.93 14.62
CA ALA A 227 1.93 12.77 15.24
C ALA A 227 2.96 12.09 14.32
N CYS A 228 2.89 12.31 13.00
CA CYS A 228 3.89 11.82 12.06
C CYS A 228 5.27 12.41 12.37
N LYS A 229 6.29 11.57 12.51
CA LYS A 229 7.67 11.97 12.83
C LYS A 229 8.64 11.72 11.71
N LYS A 230 8.36 10.73 10.87
CA LYS A 230 9.22 10.35 9.75
C LYS A 230 8.40 9.63 8.68
N GLY A 231 8.68 9.90 7.42
CA GLY A 231 8.17 9.16 6.28
C GLY A 231 9.32 8.90 5.30
N TYR A 232 9.51 7.66 4.85
CA TYR A 232 10.60 7.31 3.94
C TYR A 232 10.31 6.06 3.12
N ILE A 233 11.06 5.88 2.04
CA ILE A 233 11.08 4.69 1.21
C ILE A 233 12.40 3.94 1.50
N ASP A 234 12.32 2.63 1.76
CA ASP A 234 13.51 1.80 1.95
C ASP A 234 13.81 1.00 0.69
N GLU A 235 14.70 1.51 -0.14
CA GLU A 235 15.05 0.87 -1.42
C GLU A 235 15.94 -0.37 -1.30
N LYS A 236 16.51 -0.68 -0.12
CA LYS A 236 17.42 -1.80 0.07
C LYS A 236 16.86 -3.14 -0.44
N PRO A 237 15.59 -3.52 -0.14
CA PRO A 237 15.03 -4.79 -0.59
C PRO A 237 14.95 -4.91 -2.11
N ARG A 238 14.83 -3.79 -2.85
CA ARG A 238 14.77 -3.80 -4.32
C ARG A 238 16.09 -4.24 -4.95
N GLY A 239 17.20 -4.11 -4.24
CA GLY A 239 18.53 -4.54 -4.67
C GLY A 239 18.87 -6.02 -4.38
N LEU A 240 17.99 -6.77 -3.72
CA LEU A 240 18.23 -8.19 -3.39
C LEU A 240 18.09 -9.10 -4.62
N GLU A 241 18.43 -10.38 -4.46
CA GLU A 241 18.22 -11.40 -5.51
C GLU A 241 16.71 -11.72 -5.63
N LYS A 242 16.14 -11.72 -6.83
CA LYS A 242 14.72 -11.98 -7.10
C LYS A 242 13.76 -11.14 -6.24
N PRO A 243 13.96 -9.82 -6.15
CA PRO A 243 13.20 -8.96 -5.28
C PRO A 243 11.75 -8.81 -5.75
N SER A 244 10.89 -8.19 -4.93
CA SER A 244 9.67 -7.56 -5.45
C SER A 244 10.03 -6.41 -6.39
N ASP A 245 9.15 -6.07 -7.31
CA ASP A 245 9.25 -4.84 -8.12
C ASP A 245 8.91 -3.58 -7.32
N HIS A 246 8.33 -3.75 -6.13
CA HIS A 246 8.13 -2.70 -5.14
C HIS A 246 9.11 -2.80 -3.97
N THR A 247 9.19 -1.73 -3.19
CA THR A 247 9.99 -1.64 -1.97
C THR A 247 9.17 -1.08 -0.79
N PRO A 248 9.57 -1.35 0.48
CA PRO A 248 8.83 -0.85 1.63
C PRO A 248 8.73 0.68 1.68
N VAL A 249 7.53 1.17 2.01
CA VAL A 249 7.27 2.57 2.36
C VAL A 249 6.86 2.63 3.84
N VAL A 250 7.45 3.55 4.59
CA VAL A 250 7.39 3.59 6.05
C VAL A 250 6.91 4.94 6.56
N ILE A 251 6.07 4.89 7.61
CA ILE A 251 5.74 6.05 8.45
C ILE A 251 6.01 5.72 9.91
N GLU A 252 6.57 6.67 10.65
CA GLU A 252 6.71 6.59 12.11
C GLU A 252 5.80 7.63 12.77
N ILE A 253 4.93 7.16 13.67
CA ILE A 253 3.94 7.94 14.41
C ILE A 253 4.27 7.89 15.91
N SER A 254 4.24 9.04 16.59
CA SER A 254 4.50 9.12 18.05
C SER A 254 3.26 8.82 18.87
#